data_efe3707600016b406d84d2e3de39545c
#
_entry.id   efe3707600016b406d84d2e3de39545c
#
_cell.length_a   1.000
_cell.length_b   1.000
_cell.length_c   1.000
_cell.angle_alpha   90.00
_cell.angle_beta   90.00
_cell.angle_gamma   90.00
#
_symmetry.space_group_name_H-M   'P 1'
#
loop_
_entity.id
_entity.type
_entity.pdbx_description
1 polymer ?
#
loop_
_entity_poly.entity_id
_entity_poly.type
_entity_poly.pdbx_seq_one_letter_code
_entity_poly.pdbx_strand_id
1 'polypeptide(L)'
;MDKENTDTWKHKQAGANLVVGVGSTTFFNVKAEYDLNRILYLLKHFDNFDFVIIEGYKAYNYPKIITSPDVRDEYTIKEVDSFTIDENGISELADLIEKRGHDIVDTLFANNCGFNNGEAIAEEIRNENLSVDELDNIHSYLSIDNKVVGLNRFVSDYLKQNVLGVISTLNLDDYGVEDISKVELLIPNSQPTSKIDKKTTILINDKNLEINRFTNDIVTNSISAMVNSLKTEDNIKNIDIEISNICGKNLTDAVITLKTDNNPVDINKFTCGILKESIFAMINTLKIDDEINNIKIKVESD
;
A
#
# COMPACT_ATOMS: atom_id res chain seq x y z
N MET A 1 17.46 -4.82 26.34
CA MET A 1 17.38 -6.28 26.40
C MET A 1 16.67 -6.70 27.67
N ASP A 2 15.92 -7.79 27.61
CA ASP A 2 15.19 -8.32 28.75
C ASP A 2 16.18 -8.77 29.85
N LYS A 3 15.91 -8.39 31.10
CA LYS A 3 16.81 -8.68 32.21
C LYS A 3 16.48 -10.07 32.75
N GLU A 4 17.51 -10.88 33.01
CA GLU A 4 17.38 -12.20 33.61
C GLU A 4 16.57 -12.18 34.93
N ASN A 5 15.68 -13.18 35.09
CA ASN A 5 14.75 -13.34 36.22
C ASN A 5 13.59 -12.33 36.32
N THR A 6 13.40 -11.45 35.33
CA THR A 6 12.15 -10.67 35.21
C THR A 6 11.00 -11.57 34.76
N ASP A 7 9.76 -11.12 34.91
CA ASP A 7 8.59 -11.92 34.51
C ASP A 7 8.56 -12.13 32.99
N THR A 8 8.92 -11.12 32.20
CA THR A 8 9.05 -11.21 30.74
C THR A 8 10.10 -12.25 30.34
N TRP A 9 11.25 -12.27 31.01
CA TRP A 9 12.28 -13.29 30.81
C TRP A 9 11.77 -14.70 31.14
N LYS A 10 11.05 -14.88 32.27
CA LYS A 10 10.45 -16.17 32.66
C LYS A 10 9.44 -16.68 31.64
N HIS A 11 8.57 -15.80 31.11
CA HIS A 11 7.64 -16.16 30.06
C HIS A 11 8.35 -16.64 28.79
N LYS A 12 9.43 -15.97 28.40
CA LYS A 12 10.25 -16.41 27.27
C LYS A 12 10.89 -17.78 27.49
N GLN A 13 11.46 -18.01 28.70
CA GLN A 13 12.03 -19.31 29.05
C GLN A 13 10.98 -20.42 29.08
N ALA A 14 9.74 -20.10 29.44
CA ALA A 14 8.61 -21.03 29.38
C ALA A 14 8.13 -21.35 27.96
N GLY A 15 8.72 -20.73 26.93
CA GLY A 15 8.46 -21.06 25.54
C GLY A 15 7.49 -20.11 24.81
N ALA A 16 7.18 -18.94 25.38
CA ALA A 16 6.35 -17.97 24.69
C ALA A 16 7.00 -17.51 23.37
N ASN A 17 6.23 -17.48 22.30
CA ASN A 17 6.69 -17.02 20.99
C ASN A 17 6.80 -15.49 20.92
N LEU A 18 5.99 -14.79 21.69
CA LEU A 18 6.03 -13.33 21.83
C LEU A 18 5.82 -12.97 23.30
N VAL A 19 6.67 -12.10 23.80
CA VAL A 19 6.52 -11.46 25.11
C VAL A 19 6.52 -9.96 24.91
N VAL A 20 5.54 -9.29 25.48
CA VAL A 20 5.43 -7.82 25.45
C VAL A 20 5.59 -7.29 26.86
N GLY A 21 6.55 -6.41 27.07
CA GLY A 21 6.72 -5.65 28.30
C GLY A 21 6.16 -4.25 28.12
N VAL A 22 5.22 -3.85 28.99
CA VAL A 22 4.57 -2.54 28.96
C VAL A 22 4.87 -1.80 30.27
N GLY A 23 5.40 -0.57 30.12
CA GLY A 23 5.70 0.32 31.23
C GLY A 23 5.72 1.77 30.74
N SER A 24 6.70 2.56 31.19
CA SER A 24 6.97 3.87 30.57
C SER A 24 7.46 3.75 29.13
N THR A 25 7.98 2.59 28.78
CA THR A 25 8.32 2.17 27.41
C THR A 25 7.75 0.79 27.16
N THR A 26 7.42 0.50 25.91
CA THR A 26 6.96 -0.83 25.48
C THR A 26 8.06 -1.50 24.68
N PHE A 27 8.33 -2.78 24.96
CA PHE A 27 9.21 -3.58 24.14
C PHE A 27 8.57 -4.91 23.73
N PHE A 28 8.96 -5.40 22.57
CA PHE A 28 8.53 -6.68 22.02
C PHE A 28 9.72 -7.63 21.92
N ASN A 29 9.56 -8.85 22.45
CA ASN A 29 10.55 -9.91 22.35
C ASN A 29 9.94 -11.09 21.59
N VAL A 30 10.26 -11.18 20.32
CA VAL A 30 9.69 -12.19 19.40
C VAL A 30 10.68 -13.31 19.20
N LYS A 31 10.21 -14.56 19.29
CA LYS A 31 10.99 -15.77 18.97
C LYS A 31 10.82 -16.11 17.47
N ALA A 32 11.26 -15.19 16.61
CA ALA A 32 11.24 -15.40 15.17
C ALA A 32 12.41 -14.64 14.55
N GLU A 33 13.01 -15.21 13.50
CA GLU A 33 13.90 -14.47 12.62
C GLU A 33 13.03 -13.78 11.55
N TYR A 34 13.07 -12.47 11.56
CA TYR A 34 12.50 -11.65 10.49
C TYR A 34 13.64 -11.12 9.64
N ASP A 35 13.44 -11.13 8.31
CA ASP A 35 14.30 -10.36 7.43
C ASP A 35 14.13 -8.85 7.66
N LEU A 36 15.11 -8.08 7.24
CA LEU A 36 15.12 -6.64 7.48
C LEU A 36 13.94 -5.92 6.80
N ASN A 37 13.55 -6.34 5.59
CA ASN A 37 12.41 -5.74 4.90
C ASN A 37 11.11 -5.92 5.70
N ARG A 38 10.94 -7.11 6.32
CA ARG A 38 9.79 -7.34 7.21
C ARG A 38 9.83 -6.46 8.45
N ILE A 39 11.00 -6.25 9.03
CA ILE A 39 11.16 -5.35 10.19
C ILE A 39 10.80 -3.92 9.81
N LEU A 40 11.36 -3.41 8.70
CA LEU A 40 11.07 -2.06 8.19
C LEU A 40 9.58 -1.88 7.90
N TYR A 41 8.94 -2.88 7.27
CA TYR A 41 7.51 -2.88 7.06
C TYR A 41 6.72 -2.78 8.38
N LEU A 42 7.11 -3.55 9.41
CA LEU A 42 6.44 -3.52 10.72
C LEU A 42 6.60 -2.18 11.43
N LEU A 43 7.74 -1.49 11.26
CA LEU A 43 7.96 -0.17 11.85
C LEU A 43 6.95 0.87 11.34
N LYS A 44 6.49 0.76 10.09
CA LYS A 44 5.42 1.62 9.53
C LYS A 44 4.08 1.52 10.27
N HIS A 45 3.86 0.43 11.02
CA HIS A 45 2.66 0.26 11.85
C HIS A 45 2.76 0.97 13.21
N PHE A 46 3.96 1.31 13.67
CA PHE A 46 4.15 2.00 14.96
C PHE A 46 4.00 3.51 14.81
N ASP A 47 4.74 4.12 13.88
CA ASP A 47 4.71 5.56 13.66
C ASP A 47 5.34 5.93 12.30
N ASN A 48 5.20 7.22 11.91
CA ASN A 48 5.93 7.80 10.80
C ASN A 48 7.26 8.33 11.33
N PHE A 49 8.29 7.51 11.22
CA PHE A 49 9.65 7.89 11.61
C PHE A 49 10.34 8.64 10.47
N ASP A 50 11.01 9.74 10.78
CA ASP A 50 11.84 10.47 9.81
C ASP A 50 13.04 9.61 9.40
N PHE A 51 13.63 8.86 10.36
CA PHE A 51 14.79 8.01 10.14
C PHE A 51 14.67 6.67 10.88
N VAL A 52 15.20 5.62 10.26
CA VAL A 52 15.43 4.31 10.86
C VAL A 52 16.93 4.01 10.80
N ILE A 53 17.59 3.99 11.97
CA ILE A 53 19.01 3.67 12.07
C ILE A 53 19.17 2.18 12.35
N ILE A 54 19.94 1.51 11.50
CA ILE A 54 20.17 0.07 11.57
C ILE A 54 21.64 -0.18 11.88
N GLU A 55 21.91 -0.83 13.00
CA GLU A 55 23.25 -1.24 13.36
C GLU A 55 23.55 -2.65 12.85
N GLY A 56 24.73 -2.84 12.28
CA GLY A 56 25.12 -4.11 11.65
C GLY A 56 24.74 -4.18 10.17
N TYR A 57 24.25 -5.30 9.72
CA TYR A 57 23.77 -5.54 8.33
C TYR A 57 24.75 -5.12 7.23
N LYS A 58 26.05 -5.28 7.46
CA LYS A 58 27.15 -4.80 6.60
C LYS A 58 27.10 -5.35 5.16
N ALA A 59 26.56 -6.56 5.00
CA ALA A 59 26.46 -7.24 3.70
C ALA A 59 25.24 -6.86 2.88
N TYR A 60 24.39 -5.95 3.40
CA TYR A 60 23.18 -5.55 2.69
C TYR A 60 23.42 -4.34 1.79
N ASN A 61 22.68 -4.29 0.71
CA ASN A 61 22.77 -3.24 -0.33
C ASN A 61 22.01 -1.98 0.08
N TYR A 62 22.37 -1.40 1.23
CA TYR A 62 21.71 -0.23 1.81
C TYR A 62 22.68 0.95 1.91
N PRO A 63 22.18 2.21 1.81
CA PRO A 63 23.00 3.36 2.12
C PRO A 63 23.60 3.20 3.51
N LYS A 64 24.92 3.28 3.61
CA LYS A 64 25.60 3.04 4.89
C LYS A 64 26.67 4.07 5.16
N ILE A 65 26.76 4.42 6.43
CA ILE A 65 27.90 5.14 7.00
C ILE A 65 28.80 4.10 7.64
N ILE A 66 30.07 4.14 7.33
CA ILE A 66 31.05 3.21 7.87
C ILE A 66 32.03 3.92 8.80
N THR A 67 32.47 3.21 9.84
CA THR A 67 33.53 3.66 10.76
C THR A 67 34.85 2.91 10.58
N SER A 68 34.89 1.97 9.60
CA SER A 68 36.08 1.22 9.25
C SER A 68 36.12 1.01 7.73
N PRO A 69 37.28 1.26 7.08
CA PRO A 69 37.45 1.09 5.63
C PRO A 69 37.26 -0.37 5.16
N ASP A 70 37.43 -1.34 6.06
CA ASP A 70 37.34 -2.77 5.73
C ASP A 70 35.92 -3.21 5.28
N VAL A 71 34.91 -2.40 5.57
CA VAL A 71 33.51 -2.67 5.22
C VAL A 71 32.99 -1.76 4.09
N ARG A 72 33.87 -1.03 3.43
CA ARG A 72 33.52 -0.15 2.31
C ARG A 72 33.05 -0.94 1.10
N ASP A 73 31.93 -0.53 0.55
CA ASP A 73 31.36 -1.04 -0.70
C ASP A 73 30.72 0.11 -1.52
N GLU A 74 30.05 -0.21 -2.61
CA GLU A 74 29.37 0.74 -3.49
C GLU A 74 28.18 1.47 -2.82
N TYR A 75 27.64 0.92 -1.72
CA TYR A 75 26.55 1.49 -0.93
C TYR A 75 27.04 2.43 0.18
N THR A 76 28.36 2.59 0.33
CA THR A 76 28.94 3.47 1.33
C THR A 76 28.78 4.93 0.92
N ILE A 77 27.99 5.70 1.66
CA ILE A 77 27.81 7.14 1.42
C ILE A 77 28.86 8.00 2.11
N LYS A 78 29.36 7.56 3.25
CA LYS A 78 30.42 8.26 4.00
C LYS A 78 31.21 7.31 4.90
N GLU A 79 32.50 7.54 5.00
CA GLU A 79 33.36 7.02 6.08
C GLU A 79 33.57 8.09 7.12
N VAL A 80 33.39 7.75 8.39
CA VAL A 80 33.46 8.67 9.52
C VAL A 80 34.37 8.08 10.59
N ASP A 81 35.29 8.85 11.08
CA ASP A 81 35.97 8.54 12.35
C ASP A 81 35.14 9.09 13.51
N SER A 82 34.46 8.19 14.20
CA SER A 82 33.57 8.56 15.32
C SER A 82 34.28 9.18 16.52
N PHE A 83 35.63 9.12 16.58
CA PHE A 83 36.42 9.69 17.68
C PHE A 83 36.90 11.12 17.38
N THR A 84 36.93 11.53 16.12
CA THR A 84 37.50 12.81 15.69
C THR A 84 36.50 13.74 15.00
N ILE A 85 35.28 13.26 14.70
CA ILE A 85 34.25 14.09 14.10
C ILE A 85 33.83 15.25 15.01
N ASP A 86 33.88 16.46 14.50
CA ASP A 86 33.45 17.67 15.19
C ASP A 86 31.96 18.01 14.91
N GLU A 87 31.45 19.07 15.54
CA GLU A 87 30.05 19.50 15.38
C GLU A 87 29.71 19.86 13.91
N ASN A 88 30.64 20.44 13.17
CA ASN A 88 30.42 20.75 11.76
C ASN A 88 30.34 19.46 10.93
N GLY A 89 31.22 18.49 11.19
CA GLY A 89 31.21 17.19 10.55
C GLY A 89 29.94 16.40 10.84
N ILE A 90 29.37 16.53 12.05
CA ILE A 90 28.08 15.94 12.42
C ILE A 90 26.93 16.58 11.61
N SER A 91 26.92 17.93 11.48
CA SER A 91 25.91 18.63 10.71
C SER A 91 25.97 18.24 9.21
N GLU A 92 27.16 18.27 8.62
CA GLU A 92 27.38 17.80 7.25
C GLU A 92 26.95 16.35 7.03
N LEU A 93 27.17 15.49 8.03
CA LEU A 93 26.74 14.09 7.99
C LEU A 93 25.21 13.98 8.00
N ALA A 94 24.53 14.77 8.83
CA ALA A 94 23.06 14.81 8.88
C ALA A 94 22.47 15.24 7.53
N ASP A 95 22.97 16.34 6.95
CA ASP A 95 22.56 16.82 5.63
C ASP A 95 22.78 15.76 4.52
N LEU A 96 23.88 15.02 4.63
CA LEU A 96 24.20 13.94 3.69
C LEU A 96 23.23 12.75 3.86
N ILE A 97 22.87 12.41 5.09
CA ILE A 97 21.90 11.36 5.38
C ILE A 97 20.52 11.73 4.82
N GLU A 98 20.06 12.96 5.06
CA GLU A 98 18.79 13.46 4.49
C GLU A 98 18.77 13.38 2.97
N LYS A 99 19.87 13.74 2.33
CA LYS A 99 19.97 13.76 0.87
C LYS A 99 20.09 12.36 0.23
N ARG A 100 20.77 11.42 0.88
CA ARG A 100 21.17 10.12 0.31
C ARG A 100 20.60 8.91 1.04
N GLY A 101 20.06 9.09 2.24
CA GLY A 101 19.30 8.06 2.91
C GLY A 101 17.98 7.83 2.19
N HIS A 102 17.59 6.60 1.98
CA HIS A 102 16.29 6.28 1.41
C HIS A 102 15.70 5.07 2.10
N ASP A 103 14.40 5.05 2.22
CA ASP A 103 13.66 3.91 2.74
C ASP A 103 13.59 2.81 1.68
N ILE A 104 14.14 1.67 1.99
CA ILE A 104 14.19 0.54 1.07
C ILE A 104 12.81 -0.05 0.81
N VAL A 105 11.95 -0.06 1.81
CA VAL A 105 10.55 -0.45 1.61
C VAL A 105 9.91 0.53 0.63
N ASP A 106 10.17 1.82 0.77
CA ASP A 106 9.67 2.83 -0.14
C ASP A 106 10.25 2.67 -1.55
N THR A 107 11.55 2.37 -1.70
CA THR A 107 12.14 2.10 -3.01
C THR A 107 11.63 0.82 -3.67
N LEU A 108 11.24 -0.19 -2.90
CA LEU A 108 10.56 -1.37 -3.45
C LEU A 108 9.20 -1.04 -4.07
N PHE A 109 8.55 0.01 -3.58
CA PHE A 109 7.22 0.42 -4.01
C PHE A 109 7.24 1.62 -4.97
N ALA A 110 8.31 2.43 -4.97
CA ALA A 110 8.43 3.65 -5.78
C ALA A 110 8.70 3.32 -7.26
N ASN A 111 7.71 2.85 -7.97
CA ASN A 111 7.81 2.51 -9.39
C ASN A 111 7.42 3.67 -10.32
N ASN A 112 7.62 4.91 -9.90
CA ASN A 112 7.07 6.07 -10.59
C ASN A 112 8.07 6.85 -11.45
N CYS A 113 9.36 6.63 -11.22
CA CYS A 113 10.42 7.39 -11.88
C CYS A 113 10.88 6.79 -13.22
N GLY A 114 10.13 5.83 -13.76
CA GLY A 114 10.49 5.15 -15.01
C GLY A 114 11.49 4.00 -14.83
N PHE A 115 11.81 3.64 -13.60
CA PHE A 115 12.70 2.52 -13.26
C PHE A 115 11.92 1.23 -13.04
N ASN A 116 12.54 0.10 -13.36
CA ASN A 116 11.86 -1.20 -13.33
C ASN A 116 11.84 -1.88 -11.94
N ASN A 117 12.67 -1.40 -11.02
CA ASN A 117 12.76 -1.95 -9.65
C ASN A 117 13.37 -0.92 -8.69
N GLY A 118 13.22 -1.16 -7.38
CA GLY A 118 13.76 -0.29 -6.34
C GLY A 118 15.28 -0.20 -6.30
N GLU A 119 15.99 -1.23 -6.77
CA GLU A 119 17.45 -1.23 -6.80
C GLU A 119 18.02 -0.23 -7.82
N ALA A 120 17.38 -0.12 -8.99
CA ALA A 120 17.73 0.88 -10.00
C ALA A 120 17.46 2.32 -9.48
N ILE A 121 16.36 2.52 -8.74
CA ILE A 121 16.08 3.80 -8.08
C ILE A 121 17.15 4.12 -7.04
N ALA A 122 17.49 3.17 -6.18
CA ALA A 122 18.52 3.33 -5.16
C ALA A 122 19.91 3.66 -5.78
N GLU A 123 20.22 3.10 -6.93
CA GLU A 123 21.43 3.41 -7.68
C GLU A 123 21.43 4.87 -8.16
N GLU A 124 20.34 5.36 -8.73
CA GLU A 124 20.21 6.75 -9.17
C GLU A 124 20.29 7.76 -8.00
N ILE A 125 19.71 7.41 -6.84
CA ILE A 125 19.86 8.23 -5.63
C ILE A 125 21.32 8.25 -5.15
N ARG A 126 22.00 7.10 -5.15
CA ARG A 126 23.43 7.02 -4.79
C ARG A 126 24.33 7.86 -5.71
N ASN A 127 23.99 7.85 -7.00
CA ASN A 127 24.73 8.62 -8.01
C ASN A 127 24.34 10.10 -8.07
N GLU A 128 23.45 10.57 -7.19
CA GLU A 128 22.93 11.94 -7.13
C GLU A 128 22.19 12.38 -8.41
N ASN A 129 21.71 11.42 -9.21
CA ASN A 129 20.91 11.70 -10.40
C ASN A 129 19.43 11.88 -10.06
N LEU A 130 18.98 11.36 -8.91
CA LEU A 130 17.61 11.41 -8.41
C LEU A 130 17.61 11.83 -6.95
N SER A 131 16.78 12.81 -6.59
CA SER A 131 16.55 13.19 -5.19
C SER A 131 15.48 12.29 -4.56
N VAL A 132 15.61 12.01 -3.27
CA VAL A 132 14.56 11.29 -2.50
C VAL A 132 13.24 12.06 -2.53
N ASP A 133 13.28 13.40 -2.55
CA ASP A 133 12.09 14.25 -2.61
C ASP A 133 11.35 14.16 -3.96
N GLU A 134 12.03 13.69 -5.02
CA GLU A 134 11.43 13.47 -6.33
C GLU A 134 10.71 12.13 -6.43
N LEU A 135 10.89 11.25 -5.43
CA LEU A 135 10.14 10.02 -5.34
C LEU A 135 8.70 10.35 -4.95
N ASP A 136 7.76 9.97 -5.80
CA ASP A 136 6.34 10.10 -5.49
C ASP A 136 6.02 9.40 -4.16
N ASN A 137 5.23 10.06 -3.33
CA ASN A 137 4.74 9.50 -2.09
C ASN A 137 4.02 8.18 -2.34
N ILE A 138 4.50 7.14 -1.68
CA ILE A 138 3.89 5.83 -1.75
C ILE A 138 2.58 5.87 -1.00
N HIS A 139 1.56 5.33 -1.66
CA HIS A 139 0.21 5.45 -1.16
C HIS A 139 -0.27 4.21 -0.42
N SER A 140 0.32 3.04 -0.67
CA SER A 140 -0.07 1.80 0.00
C SER A 140 1.05 0.78 0.07
N TYR A 141 1.08 0.06 1.18
CA TYR A 141 2.01 -1.03 1.46
C TYR A 141 1.23 -2.35 1.51
N LEU A 142 1.76 -3.39 0.91
CA LEU A 142 1.16 -4.71 0.91
C LEU A 142 2.13 -5.76 1.47
N SER A 143 1.64 -6.58 2.38
CA SER A 143 2.34 -7.77 2.83
C SER A 143 1.40 -8.99 2.76
N ILE A 144 1.86 -10.07 2.16
CA ILE A 144 1.13 -11.33 2.04
C ILE A 144 1.96 -12.42 2.72
N ASP A 145 1.38 -13.12 3.69
CA ASP A 145 2.06 -14.16 4.48
C ASP A 145 3.44 -13.72 4.99
N ASN A 146 3.50 -12.51 5.57
CA ASN A 146 4.70 -11.86 6.08
C ASN A 146 5.76 -11.48 5.03
N LYS A 147 5.49 -11.62 3.74
CA LYS A 147 6.35 -11.16 2.66
C LYS A 147 5.86 -9.82 2.14
N VAL A 148 6.75 -8.84 2.11
CA VAL A 148 6.47 -7.53 1.51
C VAL A 148 6.36 -7.69 0.00
N VAL A 149 5.29 -7.16 -0.57
CA VAL A 149 4.99 -7.26 -2.01
C VAL A 149 5.08 -5.87 -2.62
N GLY A 150 5.98 -5.70 -3.58
CA GLY A 150 6.12 -4.45 -4.32
C GLY A 150 4.88 -4.17 -5.18
N LEU A 151 4.38 -2.93 -5.09
CA LEU A 151 3.25 -2.46 -5.87
C LEU A 151 3.75 -1.42 -6.89
N ASN A 152 3.27 -1.51 -8.13
CA ASN A 152 3.44 -0.39 -9.03
C ASN A 152 2.46 0.75 -8.67
N ARG A 153 2.71 1.96 -9.19
CA ARG A 153 1.90 3.16 -8.88
C ARG A 153 0.40 2.90 -9.07
N PHE A 154 0.02 2.33 -10.21
CA PHE A 154 -1.38 2.09 -10.53
C PHE A 154 -2.04 1.20 -9.46
N VAL A 155 -1.41 0.08 -9.09
CA VAL A 155 -1.97 -0.85 -8.08
C VAL A 155 -2.00 -0.19 -6.70
N SER A 156 -0.98 0.58 -6.34
CA SER A 156 -0.92 1.32 -5.07
C SER A 156 -2.07 2.33 -4.97
N ASP A 157 -2.23 3.18 -6.00
CA ASP A 157 -3.32 4.17 -6.06
C ASP A 157 -4.69 3.49 -6.09
N TYR A 158 -4.82 2.43 -6.87
CA TYR A 158 -6.03 1.64 -6.97
C TYR A 158 -6.47 1.09 -5.61
N LEU A 159 -5.56 0.44 -4.87
CA LEU A 159 -5.86 -0.10 -3.55
C LEU A 159 -6.24 1.01 -2.57
N LYS A 160 -5.46 2.11 -2.54
CA LYS A 160 -5.73 3.27 -1.69
C LYS A 160 -7.14 3.82 -1.95
N GLN A 161 -7.45 4.13 -3.21
CA GLN A 161 -8.72 4.76 -3.56
C GLN A 161 -9.92 3.84 -3.27
N ASN A 162 -9.80 2.52 -3.53
CA ASN A 162 -10.86 1.58 -3.20
C ASN A 162 -11.11 1.47 -1.68
N VAL A 163 -10.05 1.38 -0.87
CA VAL A 163 -10.19 1.32 0.59
C VAL A 163 -10.80 2.62 1.12
N LEU A 164 -10.32 3.78 0.67
CA LEU A 164 -10.86 5.08 1.07
C LEU A 164 -12.31 5.28 0.62
N GLY A 165 -12.67 4.79 -0.59
CA GLY A 165 -14.05 4.80 -1.08
C GLY A 165 -15.00 4.00 -0.18
N VAL A 166 -14.57 2.83 0.31
CA VAL A 166 -15.36 2.06 1.30
C VAL A 166 -15.44 2.83 2.63
N ILE A 167 -14.31 3.36 3.12
CA ILE A 167 -14.25 4.09 4.39
C ILE A 167 -15.16 5.32 4.38
N SER A 168 -15.26 6.04 3.26
CA SER A 168 -16.13 7.23 3.13
C SER A 168 -17.61 6.95 3.34
N THR A 169 -18.03 5.67 3.28
CA THR A 169 -19.41 5.25 3.55
C THR A 169 -19.67 4.89 5.01
N LEU A 170 -18.62 4.82 5.84
CA LEU A 170 -18.73 4.48 7.26
C LEU A 170 -18.99 5.74 8.08
N ASN A 171 -19.72 5.58 9.18
CA ASN A 171 -19.92 6.65 10.15
C ASN A 171 -18.74 6.67 11.14
N LEU A 172 -17.69 7.41 10.80
CA LEU A 172 -16.44 7.47 11.56
C LEU A 172 -16.58 8.25 12.86
N ASP A 173 -17.56 9.16 12.96
CA ASP A 173 -17.84 9.94 14.17
C ASP A 173 -18.17 9.04 15.36
N ASP A 174 -18.86 7.91 15.12
CA ASP A 174 -19.19 6.92 16.16
C ASP A 174 -17.95 6.29 16.81
N TYR A 175 -16.80 6.38 16.16
CA TYR A 175 -15.50 5.86 16.60
C TYR A 175 -14.53 6.96 17.02
N GLY A 176 -14.95 8.24 17.01
CA GLY A 176 -14.12 9.38 17.37
C GLY A 176 -12.98 9.65 16.38
N VAL A 177 -13.14 9.28 15.12
CA VAL A 177 -12.16 9.54 14.05
C VAL A 177 -12.59 10.79 13.30
N GLU A 178 -11.85 11.88 13.53
CA GLU A 178 -12.11 13.18 12.88
C GLU A 178 -11.31 13.29 11.57
N ASP A 179 -10.02 12.88 11.58
CA ASP A 179 -9.13 12.94 10.43
C ASP A 179 -8.46 11.58 10.18
N ILE A 180 -8.33 11.19 8.92
CA ILE A 180 -7.67 9.94 8.52
C ILE A 180 -6.27 10.24 8.04
N SER A 181 -5.27 9.98 8.88
CA SER A 181 -3.85 10.05 8.51
C SER A 181 -3.29 8.72 8.01
N LYS A 182 -3.79 7.59 8.56
CA LYS A 182 -3.34 6.24 8.23
C LYS A 182 -4.50 5.25 8.32
N VAL A 183 -4.52 4.29 7.41
CA VAL A 183 -5.46 3.16 7.42
C VAL A 183 -4.68 1.86 7.45
N GLU A 184 -5.02 0.98 8.38
CA GLU A 184 -4.46 -0.36 8.49
C GLU A 184 -5.56 -1.41 8.29
N LEU A 185 -5.33 -2.34 7.37
CA LEU A 185 -6.26 -3.42 7.06
C LEU A 185 -5.55 -4.77 7.22
N LEU A 186 -6.10 -5.64 8.07
CA LEU A 186 -5.65 -7.02 8.23
C LEU A 186 -6.75 -7.99 7.77
N ILE A 187 -6.43 -8.84 6.80
CA ILE A 187 -7.34 -9.86 6.27
C ILE A 187 -6.78 -11.24 6.61
N PRO A 188 -7.20 -11.83 7.73
CA PRO A 188 -6.74 -13.16 8.12
C PRO A 188 -7.47 -14.27 7.32
N ASN A 189 -6.82 -15.44 7.18
CA ASN A 189 -7.40 -16.64 6.57
C ASN A 189 -7.94 -16.42 5.14
N SER A 190 -7.34 -15.50 4.39
CA SER A 190 -7.73 -15.24 3.01
C SER A 190 -7.32 -16.41 2.12
N GLN A 191 -8.23 -16.83 1.24
CA GLN A 191 -7.92 -17.75 0.14
C GLN A 191 -7.81 -16.93 -1.13
N PRO A 192 -6.78 -17.14 -1.97
CA PRO A 192 -6.70 -16.45 -3.25
C PRO A 192 -7.92 -16.82 -4.10
N THR A 193 -8.61 -15.83 -4.62
CA THR A 193 -9.65 -16.04 -5.62
C THR A 193 -9.00 -16.51 -6.92
N SER A 194 -9.60 -17.52 -7.57
CA SER A 194 -9.17 -17.93 -8.91
C SER A 194 -9.34 -16.74 -9.88
N LYS A 195 -8.43 -16.61 -10.83
CA LYS A 195 -8.61 -15.66 -11.93
C LYS A 195 -9.95 -15.93 -12.62
N ILE A 196 -10.72 -14.87 -12.80
CA ILE A 196 -12.00 -14.94 -13.50
C ILE A 196 -11.70 -14.73 -14.98
N ASP A 197 -12.04 -15.70 -15.81
CA ASP A 197 -11.90 -15.60 -17.26
C ASP A 197 -13.12 -14.87 -17.82
N LYS A 198 -13.10 -13.56 -17.72
CA LYS A 198 -14.16 -12.64 -18.15
C LYS A 198 -13.53 -11.40 -18.76
N LYS A 199 -14.25 -10.76 -19.65
CA LYS A 199 -13.86 -9.50 -20.28
C LYS A 199 -14.69 -8.34 -19.72
N THR A 200 -14.01 -7.22 -19.41
CA THR A 200 -14.70 -6.00 -18.99
C THR A 200 -14.66 -4.95 -20.09
N THR A 201 -15.81 -4.34 -20.32
CA THR A 201 -15.96 -3.15 -21.15
C THR A 201 -16.38 -1.99 -20.28
N ILE A 202 -15.67 -0.86 -20.39
CA ILE A 202 -15.95 0.36 -19.64
C ILE A 202 -16.31 1.46 -20.61
N LEU A 203 -17.45 2.11 -20.39
CA LEU A 203 -17.81 3.32 -21.11
C LEU A 203 -17.89 4.49 -20.14
N ILE A 204 -17.24 5.59 -20.50
CA ILE A 204 -17.32 6.87 -19.80
C ILE A 204 -18.01 7.85 -20.74
N ASN A 205 -19.10 8.44 -20.27
CA ASN A 205 -19.92 9.34 -21.10
C ASN A 205 -20.29 8.70 -22.45
N ASP A 206 -20.66 7.39 -22.44
CA ASP A 206 -20.99 6.54 -23.58
C ASP A 206 -19.83 6.32 -24.60
N LYS A 207 -18.59 6.75 -24.27
CA LYS A 207 -17.39 6.46 -25.05
C LYS A 207 -16.63 5.29 -24.45
N ASN A 208 -16.19 4.35 -25.27
CA ASN A 208 -15.39 3.20 -24.81
C ASN A 208 -14.03 3.68 -24.28
N LEU A 209 -13.69 3.25 -23.06
CA LEU A 209 -12.39 3.47 -22.47
C LEU A 209 -11.46 2.30 -22.83
N GLU A 210 -10.42 2.57 -23.60
CA GLU A 210 -9.41 1.56 -23.90
C GLU A 210 -8.51 1.33 -22.70
N ILE A 211 -8.48 0.10 -22.21
CA ILE A 211 -7.63 -0.34 -21.09
C ILE A 211 -6.77 -1.53 -21.54
N ASN A 212 -5.55 -1.57 -21.01
CA ASN A 212 -4.67 -2.70 -21.27
C ASN A 212 -5.14 -3.97 -20.52
N ARG A 213 -4.59 -5.14 -20.90
CA ARG A 213 -4.99 -6.43 -20.32
C ARG A 213 -4.85 -6.47 -18.81
N PHE A 214 -3.77 -5.93 -18.25
CA PHE A 214 -3.53 -5.92 -16.80
C PHE A 214 -4.60 -5.14 -16.05
N THR A 215 -4.93 -3.94 -16.52
CA THR A 215 -6.00 -3.10 -15.98
C THR A 215 -7.36 -3.78 -16.12
N ASN A 216 -7.63 -4.43 -17.28
CA ASN A 216 -8.85 -5.21 -17.49
C ASN A 216 -8.99 -6.31 -16.44
N ASP A 217 -7.95 -7.10 -16.22
CA ASP A 217 -7.96 -8.20 -15.22
C ASP A 217 -8.24 -7.67 -13.80
N ILE A 218 -7.65 -6.54 -13.40
CA ILE A 218 -7.90 -5.92 -12.10
C ILE A 218 -9.36 -5.48 -11.98
N VAL A 219 -9.87 -4.73 -12.95
CA VAL A 219 -11.25 -4.23 -12.92
C VAL A 219 -12.24 -5.39 -12.93
N THR A 220 -12.03 -6.38 -13.79
CA THR A 220 -12.88 -7.57 -13.87
C THR A 220 -12.97 -8.30 -12.54
N ASN A 221 -11.81 -8.57 -11.91
CA ASN A 221 -11.76 -9.28 -10.64
C ASN A 221 -12.41 -8.46 -9.51
N SER A 222 -12.17 -7.16 -9.48
CA SER A 222 -12.73 -6.29 -8.43
C SER A 222 -14.26 -6.16 -8.56
N ILE A 223 -14.78 -5.90 -9.75
CA ILE A 223 -16.23 -5.83 -9.98
C ILE A 223 -16.89 -7.16 -9.66
N SER A 224 -16.33 -8.27 -10.14
CA SER A 224 -16.87 -9.60 -9.87
C SER A 224 -16.86 -9.92 -8.37
N ALA A 225 -15.80 -9.57 -7.66
CA ALA A 225 -15.72 -9.77 -6.21
C ALA A 225 -16.77 -8.93 -5.45
N MET A 226 -16.93 -7.65 -5.82
CA MET A 226 -17.95 -6.78 -5.23
C MET A 226 -19.36 -7.37 -5.44
N VAL A 227 -19.69 -7.79 -6.65
CA VAL A 227 -21.02 -8.33 -6.97
C VAL A 227 -21.24 -9.69 -6.32
N ASN A 228 -20.23 -10.57 -6.30
CA ASN A 228 -20.33 -11.87 -5.63
C ASN A 228 -20.44 -11.74 -4.10
N SER A 229 -20.03 -10.64 -3.49
CA SER A 229 -20.23 -10.39 -2.07
C SER A 229 -21.68 -10.02 -1.72
N LEU A 230 -22.47 -9.62 -2.72
CA LEU A 230 -23.90 -9.43 -2.59
C LEU A 230 -24.56 -10.81 -2.57
N LYS A 231 -25.68 -10.94 -1.89
CA LYS A 231 -26.46 -12.19 -1.88
C LYS A 231 -27.19 -12.35 -3.22
N THR A 232 -26.43 -12.56 -4.27
CA THR A 232 -26.92 -12.84 -5.63
C THR A 232 -26.87 -14.33 -5.92
N GLU A 233 -27.39 -14.75 -7.09
CA GLU A 233 -27.33 -16.15 -7.53
C GLU A 233 -25.87 -16.61 -7.73
N ASP A 234 -25.61 -17.91 -7.52
CA ASP A 234 -24.32 -18.51 -7.81
C ASP A 234 -24.04 -18.56 -9.33
N ASN A 235 -22.76 -18.41 -9.72
CA ASN A 235 -22.30 -18.53 -11.11
C ASN A 235 -22.82 -17.43 -12.08
N ILE A 236 -22.79 -16.18 -11.64
CA ILE A 236 -23.10 -15.02 -12.50
C ILE A 236 -22.18 -15.01 -13.72
N LYS A 237 -22.77 -14.96 -14.93
CA LYS A 237 -22.04 -14.89 -16.20
C LYS A 237 -21.79 -13.45 -16.63
N ASN A 238 -22.84 -12.62 -16.51
CA ASN A 238 -22.78 -11.24 -16.98
C ASN A 238 -23.12 -10.29 -15.84
N ILE A 239 -22.40 -9.16 -15.78
CA ILE A 239 -22.64 -8.08 -14.83
C ILE A 239 -22.75 -6.79 -15.63
N ASP A 240 -23.84 -6.06 -15.46
CA ASP A 240 -24.03 -4.73 -16.01
C ASP A 240 -24.22 -3.73 -14.86
N ILE A 241 -23.34 -2.74 -14.80
CA ILE A 241 -23.41 -1.65 -13.82
C ILE A 241 -23.48 -0.32 -14.57
N GLU A 242 -24.41 0.53 -14.19
CA GLU A 242 -24.48 1.89 -14.68
C GLU A 242 -24.58 2.86 -13.52
N ILE A 243 -23.70 3.87 -13.50
CA ILE A 243 -23.74 5.01 -12.58
C ILE A 243 -23.98 6.25 -13.42
N SER A 244 -25.06 6.97 -13.14
CA SER A 244 -25.49 8.18 -13.83
C SER A 244 -25.66 9.35 -12.89
N ASN A 245 -25.79 10.56 -13.44
CA ASN A 245 -25.92 11.82 -12.71
C ASN A 245 -24.71 12.12 -11.80
N ILE A 246 -23.51 11.80 -12.28
CA ILE A 246 -22.27 12.17 -11.63
C ILE A 246 -22.00 13.65 -11.93
N CYS A 247 -21.66 14.44 -10.92
CA CYS A 247 -21.32 15.86 -11.06
C CYS A 247 -19.91 16.11 -10.55
N GLY A 248 -18.93 16.10 -11.45
CA GLY A 248 -17.52 16.19 -11.11
C GLY A 248 -17.08 15.01 -10.20
N LYS A 249 -16.70 15.32 -8.97
CA LYS A 249 -16.36 14.30 -7.96
C LYS A 249 -17.49 14.02 -6.96
N ASN A 250 -18.68 14.59 -7.19
CA ASN A 250 -19.79 14.45 -6.27
C ASN A 250 -20.74 13.32 -6.73
N LEU A 251 -20.93 12.31 -5.89
CA LEU A 251 -21.79 11.16 -6.10
C LEU A 251 -23.11 11.23 -5.30
N THR A 252 -23.41 12.34 -4.63
CA THR A 252 -24.59 12.47 -3.75
C THR A 252 -25.87 12.16 -4.51
N ASP A 253 -26.05 12.75 -5.69
CA ASP A 253 -27.22 12.57 -6.55
C ASP A 253 -27.05 11.49 -7.61
N ALA A 254 -25.89 10.82 -7.62
CA ALA A 254 -25.61 9.75 -8.57
C ALA A 254 -26.48 8.52 -8.28
N VAL A 255 -27.03 7.95 -9.34
CA VAL A 255 -27.86 6.76 -9.31
C VAL A 255 -27.07 5.58 -9.84
N ILE A 256 -27.07 4.47 -9.10
CA ILE A 256 -26.48 3.21 -9.56
C ILE A 256 -27.56 2.20 -9.86
N THR A 257 -27.41 1.49 -10.96
CA THR A 257 -28.18 0.29 -11.31
C THR A 257 -27.24 -0.88 -11.50
N LEU A 258 -27.66 -2.06 -11.05
CA LEU A 258 -26.94 -3.31 -11.16
C LEU A 258 -27.85 -4.37 -11.76
N LYS A 259 -27.34 -5.10 -12.76
CA LYS A 259 -27.99 -6.29 -13.30
C LYS A 259 -27.01 -7.44 -13.33
N THR A 260 -27.47 -8.64 -13.03
CA THR A 260 -26.74 -9.90 -13.20
C THR A 260 -27.54 -10.78 -14.15
N ASP A 261 -26.89 -11.27 -15.22
CA ASP A 261 -27.54 -12.08 -16.26
C ASP A 261 -28.84 -11.47 -16.80
N ASN A 262 -28.82 -10.15 -17.04
CA ASN A 262 -29.92 -9.28 -17.47
C ASN A 262 -31.05 -9.07 -16.43
N ASN A 263 -30.96 -9.66 -15.24
CA ASN A 263 -31.94 -9.47 -14.16
C ASN A 263 -31.51 -8.31 -13.26
N PRO A 264 -32.40 -7.37 -12.91
CA PRO A 264 -32.08 -6.32 -11.99
C PRO A 264 -31.82 -6.88 -10.59
N VAL A 265 -30.81 -6.33 -9.90
CA VAL A 265 -30.47 -6.68 -8.52
C VAL A 265 -30.90 -5.53 -7.62
N ASP A 266 -31.76 -5.84 -6.67
CA ASP A 266 -32.16 -4.86 -5.62
C ASP A 266 -31.04 -4.70 -4.61
N ILE A 267 -30.49 -3.49 -4.51
CA ILE A 267 -29.44 -3.12 -3.57
C ILE A 267 -29.93 -2.02 -2.63
N ASN A 268 -29.65 -2.18 -1.34
CA ASN A 268 -30.02 -1.19 -0.35
C ASN A 268 -29.15 0.08 -0.45
N LYS A 269 -29.57 1.16 0.22
CA LYS A 269 -28.89 2.47 0.16
C LYS A 269 -27.41 2.40 0.55
N PHE A 270 -27.07 1.60 1.58
CA PHE A 270 -25.68 1.43 2.04
C PHE A 270 -24.83 0.76 0.97
N THR A 271 -25.30 -0.35 0.43
CA THR A 271 -24.62 -1.07 -0.67
C THR A 271 -24.47 -0.20 -1.92
N CYS A 272 -25.50 0.59 -2.27
CA CYS A 272 -25.41 1.57 -3.35
C CYS A 272 -24.28 2.57 -3.12
N GLY A 273 -24.13 3.07 -1.88
CA GLY A 273 -23.06 3.97 -1.49
C GLY A 273 -21.69 3.34 -1.73
N ILE A 274 -21.46 2.16 -1.14
CA ILE A 274 -20.17 1.44 -1.29
C ILE A 274 -19.83 1.20 -2.77
N LEU A 275 -20.76 0.67 -3.55
CA LEU A 275 -20.51 0.37 -4.96
C LEU A 275 -20.19 1.62 -5.77
N LYS A 276 -20.94 2.72 -5.56
CA LYS A 276 -20.70 3.99 -6.26
C LYS A 276 -19.30 4.53 -5.96
N GLU A 277 -18.97 4.65 -4.67
CA GLU A 277 -17.69 5.20 -4.22
C GLU A 277 -16.51 4.33 -4.68
N SER A 278 -16.59 3.01 -4.52
CA SER A 278 -15.54 2.09 -4.92
C SER A 278 -15.33 2.08 -6.45
N ILE A 279 -16.41 2.05 -7.23
CA ILE A 279 -16.31 2.05 -8.69
C ILE A 279 -15.79 3.41 -9.19
N PHE A 280 -16.28 4.50 -8.65
CA PHE A 280 -15.82 5.83 -9.03
C PHE A 280 -14.36 6.03 -8.67
N ALA A 281 -13.95 5.62 -7.46
CA ALA A 281 -12.55 5.66 -7.02
C ALA A 281 -11.65 4.84 -7.96
N MET A 282 -12.06 3.63 -8.32
CA MET A 282 -11.36 2.77 -9.28
C MET A 282 -11.20 3.43 -10.65
N ILE A 283 -12.27 4.00 -11.19
CA ILE A 283 -12.25 4.66 -12.50
C ILE A 283 -11.35 5.91 -12.49
N ASN A 284 -11.33 6.67 -11.40
CA ASN A 284 -10.46 7.84 -11.26
C ASN A 284 -8.95 7.52 -11.25
N THR A 285 -8.55 6.27 -10.98
CA THR A 285 -7.15 5.84 -11.12
C THR A 285 -6.73 5.63 -12.57
N LEU A 286 -7.70 5.53 -13.48
CA LEU A 286 -7.46 5.46 -14.91
C LEU A 286 -7.27 6.90 -15.45
N LYS A 287 -6.36 7.06 -16.38
CA LYS A 287 -6.09 8.38 -16.99
C LYS A 287 -7.26 8.78 -17.87
N ILE A 288 -8.19 9.57 -17.33
CA ILE A 288 -9.38 10.09 -18.02
C ILE A 288 -9.27 11.61 -18.00
N ASP A 289 -9.20 12.20 -19.20
CA ASP A 289 -9.05 13.66 -19.36
C ASP A 289 -10.41 14.38 -19.32
N ASP A 290 -11.50 13.69 -19.63
CA ASP A 290 -12.86 14.25 -19.66
C ASP A 290 -13.51 14.23 -18.25
N GLU A 291 -14.39 15.18 -17.98
CA GLU A 291 -15.26 15.16 -16.80
C GLU A 291 -16.22 13.96 -16.88
N ILE A 292 -16.34 13.20 -15.78
CA ILE A 292 -17.14 11.98 -15.74
C ILE A 292 -18.56 12.34 -15.31
N ASN A 293 -19.54 12.08 -16.21
CA ASN A 293 -20.97 12.27 -15.94
C ASN A 293 -21.72 10.95 -15.81
N ASN A 294 -21.26 9.93 -16.52
CA ASN A 294 -21.77 8.57 -16.35
C ASN A 294 -20.67 7.52 -16.55
N ILE A 295 -20.85 6.38 -15.92
CA ILE A 295 -19.97 5.19 -16.00
C ILE A 295 -20.87 3.99 -16.32
N LYS A 296 -20.53 3.22 -17.35
CA LYS A 296 -21.13 1.92 -17.63
C LYS A 296 -20.04 0.87 -17.65
N ILE A 297 -20.24 -0.21 -16.90
CA ILE A 297 -19.30 -1.33 -16.81
C ILE A 297 -20.07 -2.60 -17.16
N LYS A 298 -19.55 -3.34 -18.12
CA LYS A 298 -20.04 -4.67 -18.49
C LYS A 298 -18.93 -5.68 -18.27
N VAL A 299 -19.23 -6.73 -17.52
CA VAL A 299 -18.36 -7.89 -17.35
C VAL A 299 -19.06 -9.10 -17.94
N GLU A 300 -18.46 -9.71 -18.93
CA GLU A 300 -19.05 -10.83 -19.70
C GLU A 300 -18.12 -12.04 -19.65
N SER A 301 -18.69 -13.25 -19.49
CA SER A 301 -17.96 -14.49 -19.69
C SER A 301 -17.85 -14.77 -21.18
N ASP A 302 -16.67 -15.19 -21.62
CA ASP A 302 -16.46 -15.71 -22.98
C ASP A 302 -17.32 -16.94 -23.27
#